data_776cb192525251473cd0a5caeae3bb76
#
_entry.id   776cb192525251473cd0a5caeae3bb76
#
_cell.length_a   1.000
_cell.length_b   1.000
_cell.length_c   1.000
_cell.angle_alpha   90.00
_cell.angle_beta   90.00
_cell.angle_gamma   90.00
#
_symmetry.space_group_name_H-M   'P 1'
#
loop_
_entity.id
_entity.type
_entity.pdbx_description
1 polymer ?
#
loop_
_entity_poly.entity_id
_entity_poly.type
_entity_poly.pdbx_seq_one_letter_code
_entity_poly.pdbx_strand_id
1 'polypeptide(L)'
;MQQFGVKKVLVSIFLTLASISFLQAQNNTQSLANAVNGATITKDPNDTTKMTWKTGGLYSLTFNQAALSNWASGGDKSAISLNTLLNLYAYYANGKHSWDNFLVAAYGLTNTTSLGTRKTNDNFDITSRYGYDMGKKFYLTALFDFRTQFAPGYNYPTTDTRVLTSDLLAPAYALLSLGVNYKPNNNFSVFVSPITARELIVHNDSLAAQGAFGVDSGKTSRFEFGAYASINFSTNLSKTASYVGRVDLFSDYLNKPQNIAFYMTNVLNVKVTSLVSMNLNVTLIYDDRIKSVKADGSAGGPAMQIQEVMGIGLAYKFAKKVRKPIPPPPPPATAPSPGPSPAQ
;
A
#
# COMPACT_ATOMS: atom_id res chain seq x y z
N MET A 1 -0.69 40.23 15.64
CA MET A 1 -2.07 39.92 15.17
C MET A 1 -2.08 39.25 13.79
N GLN A 2 -1.15 38.31 13.50
CA GLN A 2 -1.05 37.67 12.16
C GLN A 2 -0.96 36.13 12.21
N GLN A 3 -1.07 35.49 13.38
CA GLN A 3 -1.00 34.01 13.46
C GLN A 3 -2.36 33.29 13.38
N PHE A 4 -3.48 34.00 13.36
CA PHE A 4 -4.82 33.38 13.30
C PHE A 4 -5.31 33.08 11.87
N GLY A 5 -4.67 33.62 10.83
CA GLY A 5 -5.10 33.45 9.42
C GLY A 5 -4.72 32.09 8.83
N VAL A 6 -3.52 31.59 9.11
CA VAL A 6 -2.97 30.38 8.47
C VAL A 6 -3.67 29.11 8.93
N LYS A 7 -4.06 29.01 10.21
CA LYS A 7 -4.81 27.85 10.73
C LYS A 7 -6.23 27.74 10.16
N LYS A 8 -6.91 28.88 9.92
CA LYS A 8 -8.25 28.89 9.30
C LYS A 8 -8.20 28.55 7.81
N VAL A 9 -7.16 28.98 7.10
CA VAL A 9 -6.98 28.65 5.66
C VAL A 9 -6.66 27.17 5.47
N LEU A 10 -5.82 26.56 6.32
CA LEU A 10 -5.53 25.12 6.28
C LEU A 10 -6.75 24.26 6.62
N VAL A 11 -7.58 24.66 7.58
CA VAL A 11 -8.83 23.96 7.92
C VAL A 11 -9.87 24.13 6.81
N SER A 12 -9.96 25.30 6.18
CA SER A 12 -10.89 25.51 5.05
C SER A 12 -10.47 24.75 3.79
N ILE A 13 -9.19 24.64 3.48
CA ILE A 13 -8.67 23.82 2.36
C ILE A 13 -8.94 22.33 2.63
N PHE A 14 -8.86 21.86 3.88
CA PHE A 14 -9.21 20.48 4.26
C PHE A 14 -10.71 20.19 4.12
N LEU A 15 -11.57 21.15 4.42
CA LEU A 15 -13.04 20.99 4.33
C LEU A 15 -13.58 21.11 2.91
N THR A 16 -12.93 21.89 2.03
CA THR A 16 -13.36 22.02 0.62
C THR A 16 -12.86 20.89 -0.28
N LEU A 17 -11.78 20.18 0.10
CA LEU A 17 -11.34 18.96 -0.60
C LEU A 17 -12.20 17.75 -0.26
N ALA A 18 -12.86 17.73 0.89
CA ALA A 18 -13.73 16.62 1.31
C ALA A 18 -15.09 16.56 0.58
N SER A 19 -15.48 17.60 -0.17
CA SER A 19 -16.80 17.69 -0.80
C SER A 19 -16.84 17.40 -2.31
N ILE A 20 -15.72 17.07 -2.96
CA ILE A 20 -15.66 16.90 -4.43
C ILE A 20 -15.51 15.44 -4.90
N SER A 21 -15.34 14.46 -4.01
CA SER A 21 -14.88 13.11 -4.40
C SER A 21 -15.89 12.00 -4.20
N PHE A 22 -17.17 12.21 -4.32
CA PHE A 22 -18.15 11.10 -4.23
C PHE A 22 -18.58 10.50 -5.56
N LEU A 23 -17.78 10.62 -6.62
CA LEU A 23 -18.13 9.96 -7.89
C LEU A 23 -16.90 9.36 -8.58
N GLN A 24 -16.79 8.04 -8.46
CA GLN A 24 -16.23 7.13 -9.45
C GLN A 24 -14.72 7.16 -9.74
N ALA A 25 -13.94 6.64 -8.82
CA ALA A 25 -12.70 5.93 -9.20
C ALA A 25 -12.60 4.66 -8.35
N GLN A 26 -13.57 3.79 -8.43
CA GLN A 26 -13.50 2.47 -7.84
C GLN A 26 -12.80 1.56 -8.84
N ASN A 27 -11.70 0.97 -8.49
CA ASN A 27 -11.35 -0.43 -8.65
C ASN A 27 -9.87 -0.79 -8.79
N ASN A 28 -8.88 0.13 -8.91
CA ASN A 28 -7.49 -0.33 -9.07
C ASN A 28 -6.46 0.33 -8.16
N THR A 29 -6.86 1.21 -7.28
CA THR A 29 -5.96 2.14 -6.60
C THR A 29 -5.58 1.75 -5.18
N GLN A 30 -6.39 0.93 -4.54
CA GLN A 30 -6.20 0.57 -3.14
C GLN A 30 -5.07 -0.45 -2.92
N SER A 31 -4.69 -1.18 -3.97
CA SER A 31 -3.66 -2.22 -3.90
C SER A 31 -2.28 -1.69 -3.52
N LEU A 32 -1.90 -0.51 -4.02
CA LEU A 32 -0.58 0.04 -3.74
C LEU A 32 -0.48 0.77 -2.41
N ALA A 33 -1.53 1.48 -1.99
CA ALA A 33 -1.57 2.08 -0.67
C ALA A 33 -1.36 1.04 0.44
N ASN A 34 -1.89 -0.16 0.20
CA ASN A 34 -1.77 -1.28 1.13
C ASN A 34 -0.37 -1.93 1.09
N ALA A 35 0.24 -2.05 -0.09
CA ALA A 35 1.62 -2.54 -0.22
C ALA A 35 2.63 -1.58 0.43
N VAL A 36 2.38 -0.28 0.36
CA VAL A 36 3.20 0.75 1.05
C VAL A 36 3.07 0.62 2.56
N ASN A 37 1.86 0.37 3.08
CA ASN A 37 1.65 0.12 4.52
C ASN A 37 2.39 -1.13 5.02
N GLY A 38 2.49 -2.18 4.21
CA GLY A 38 3.26 -3.38 4.51
C GLY A 38 4.78 -3.15 4.45
N ALA A 39 5.24 -2.30 3.52
CA ALA A 39 6.66 -2.00 3.32
C ALA A 39 7.27 -1.15 4.46
N THR A 40 6.45 -0.55 5.31
CA THR A 40 6.91 0.40 6.33
C THR A 40 6.95 -0.12 7.75
N ILE A 41 7.04 -1.40 7.94
CA ILE A 41 7.52 -1.87 9.25
C ILE A 41 9.01 -1.59 9.26
N THR A 42 9.36 -0.40 9.71
CA THR A 42 10.73 0.07 9.89
C THR A 42 11.50 -0.97 10.70
N LYS A 43 12.60 -1.47 10.16
CA LYS A 43 13.61 -2.15 10.96
C LYS A 43 13.90 -1.24 12.15
N ASP A 44 13.70 -1.71 13.38
CA ASP A 44 14.15 -0.99 14.57
C ASP A 44 15.65 -0.70 14.39
N PRO A 45 16.07 0.56 14.30
CA PRO A 45 17.49 0.90 14.12
C PRO A 45 18.36 0.41 15.28
N ASN A 46 17.77 0.12 16.45
CA ASN A 46 18.44 -0.41 17.63
C ASN A 46 18.40 -1.94 17.72
N ASP A 47 17.78 -2.62 16.73
CA ASP A 47 17.73 -4.09 16.71
C ASP A 47 19.04 -4.66 16.17
N THR A 48 19.97 -4.92 17.08
CA THR A 48 21.28 -5.56 16.83
C THR A 48 21.20 -7.09 16.76
N THR A 49 20.01 -7.68 16.89
CA THR A 49 19.87 -9.15 16.86
C THR A 49 20.16 -9.69 15.45
N LYS A 50 21.11 -10.59 15.35
CA LYS A 50 21.41 -11.37 14.14
C LYS A 50 20.31 -12.42 13.91
N MET A 51 19.12 -11.99 13.51
CA MET A 51 18.05 -12.89 13.08
C MET A 51 18.09 -13.07 11.60
N THR A 52 18.12 -14.31 11.17
CA THR A 52 18.05 -14.68 9.75
C THR A 52 16.67 -14.33 9.17
N TRP A 53 15.60 -14.50 9.95
CA TRP A 53 14.23 -14.18 9.54
C TRP A 53 13.51 -13.31 10.57
N LYS A 54 12.82 -12.28 10.11
CA LYS A 54 11.89 -11.45 10.89
C LYS A 54 10.52 -11.49 10.24
N THR A 55 9.52 -11.96 10.97
CA THR A 55 8.15 -12.09 10.46
C THR A 55 7.18 -11.34 11.36
N GLY A 56 6.12 -10.84 10.77
CA GLY A 56 5.04 -10.18 11.50
C GLY A 56 3.97 -9.66 10.56
N GLY A 57 3.07 -8.87 11.10
CA GLY A 57 1.99 -8.32 10.33
C GLY A 57 1.16 -7.31 11.09
N LEU A 58 0.16 -6.82 10.37
CA LEU A 58 -0.87 -5.92 10.84
C LEU A 58 -2.22 -6.45 10.35
N TYR A 59 -3.18 -6.56 11.25
CA TYR A 59 -4.59 -6.72 10.90
C TYR A 59 -5.34 -5.46 11.31
N SER A 60 -6.18 -4.92 10.42
CA SER A 60 -7.02 -3.75 10.70
C SER A 60 -8.45 -4.02 10.28
N LEU A 61 -9.39 -3.56 11.11
CA LEU A 61 -10.82 -3.57 10.86
C LEU A 61 -11.35 -2.14 11.04
N THR A 62 -11.91 -1.58 9.98
CA THR A 62 -12.44 -0.20 9.97
C THR A 62 -13.94 -0.25 9.71
N PHE A 63 -14.69 0.42 10.56
CA PHE A 63 -16.13 0.58 10.46
C PHE A 63 -16.47 2.06 10.28
N ASN A 64 -17.35 2.36 9.33
CA ASN A 64 -17.88 3.70 9.10
C ASN A 64 -19.40 3.61 8.99
N GLN A 65 -20.09 4.56 9.59
CA GLN A 65 -21.55 4.67 9.52
C GLN A 65 -21.94 6.13 9.27
N ALA A 66 -22.88 6.32 8.36
CA ALA A 66 -23.60 7.58 8.17
C ALA A 66 -25.10 7.30 8.27
N ALA A 67 -25.84 8.20 8.92
CA ALA A 67 -27.30 8.13 9.01
C ALA A 67 -27.86 9.54 8.86
N LEU A 68 -28.82 9.71 7.95
CA LEU A 68 -29.48 10.97 7.67
C LEU A 68 -30.98 10.85 8.01
N SER A 69 -31.49 11.79 8.79
CA SER A 69 -32.93 11.91 9.10
C SER A 69 -33.35 13.32 8.81
N ASN A 70 -34.38 13.48 7.97
CA ASN A 70 -34.92 14.78 7.56
C ASN A 70 -33.88 15.76 7.00
N TRP A 71 -32.83 15.21 6.34
CA TRP A 71 -31.75 15.98 5.76
C TRP A 71 -32.17 16.54 4.40
N ALA A 72 -32.31 17.87 4.29
CA ALA A 72 -32.84 18.53 3.10
C ALA A 72 -31.88 18.52 1.89
N SER A 73 -30.56 18.36 2.11
CA SER A 73 -29.56 18.41 1.04
C SER A 73 -29.42 17.10 0.24
N GLY A 74 -30.26 16.09 0.51
CA GLY A 74 -30.21 14.79 -0.18
C GLY A 74 -29.10 13.88 0.37
N GLY A 75 -28.92 12.71 -0.26
CA GLY A 75 -28.01 11.65 0.13
C GLY A 75 -28.74 10.39 0.61
N ASP A 76 -27.97 9.32 0.81
CA ASP A 76 -28.50 8.06 1.34
C ASP A 76 -28.93 8.19 2.80
N LYS A 77 -30.13 7.70 3.12
CA LYS A 77 -30.66 7.71 4.51
C LYS A 77 -29.76 6.93 5.47
N SER A 78 -29.11 5.88 4.99
CA SER A 78 -28.16 5.09 5.74
C SER A 78 -27.02 4.61 4.84
N ALA A 79 -25.80 4.67 5.34
CA ALA A 79 -24.62 4.06 4.76
C ALA A 79 -23.79 3.41 5.86
N ILE A 80 -23.48 2.13 5.70
CA ILE A 80 -22.63 1.37 6.61
C ILE A 80 -21.50 0.76 5.78
N SER A 81 -20.24 0.96 6.19
CA SER A 81 -19.09 0.39 5.52
C SER A 81 -18.21 -0.37 6.50
N LEU A 82 -17.75 -1.53 6.07
CA LEU A 82 -16.80 -2.37 6.79
C LEU A 82 -15.61 -2.64 5.87
N ASN A 83 -14.40 -2.34 6.33
CA ASN A 83 -13.18 -2.64 5.60
C ASN A 83 -12.23 -3.45 6.48
N THR A 84 -11.63 -4.48 5.91
CA THR A 84 -10.59 -5.30 6.54
C THR A 84 -9.30 -5.21 5.75
N LEU A 85 -8.18 -5.25 6.45
CA LEU A 85 -6.84 -5.21 5.87
C LEU A 85 -5.94 -6.18 6.63
N LEU A 86 -5.23 -7.03 5.91
CA LEU A 86 -4.18 -7.90 6.40
C LEU A 86 -2.88 -7.58 5.67
N ASN A 87 -1.85 -7.21 6.43
CA ASN A 87 -0.49 -7.06 5.94
C ASN A 87 0.40 -8.09 6.62
N LEU A 88 1.13 -8.89 5.86
CA LEU A 88 2.14 -9.81 6.36
C LEU A 88 3.49 -9.47 5.78
N TYR A 89 4.55 -9.70 6.56
CA TYR A 89 5.91 -9.55 6.08
C TYR A 89 6.81 -10.68 6.58
N ALA A 90 7.81 -11.00 5.76
CA ALA A 90 8.90 -11.90 6.10
C ALA A 90 10.20 -11.36 5.53
N TYR A 91 11.11 -10.89 6.40
CA TYR A 91 12.43 -10.36 6.04
C TYR A 91 13.51 -11.38 6.37
N TYR A 92 14.32 -11.68 5.38
CA TYR A 92 15.53 -12.47 5.53
C TYR A 92 16.74 -11.57 5.40
N ALA A 93 17.76 -11.75 6.23
CA ALA A 93 19.05 -11.09 6.09
C ALA A 93 20.16 -12.03 6.58
N ASN A 94 21.14 -12.31 5.72
CA ASN A 94 22.33 -13.08 6.05
C ASN A 94 23.51 -12.63 5.18
N GLY A 95 24.56 -12.11 5.82
CA GLY A 95 25.72 -11.56 5.13
C GLY A 95 25.34 -10.48 4.13
N LYS A 96 25.64 -10.68 2.86
CA LYS A 96 25.32 -9.77 1.77
C LYS A 96 23.92 -9.98 1.17
N HIS A 97 23.17 -10.98 1.62
CA HIS A 97 21.88 -11.36 1.07
C HIS A 97 20.73 -10.79 1.92
N SER A 98 19.76 -10.20 1.26
CA SER A 98 18.49 -9.77 1.84
C SER A 98 17.33 -10.27 0.98
N TRP A 99 16.24 -10.67 1.61
CA TRP A 99 15.03 -11.08 0.90
C TRP A 99 13.80 -10.60 1.67
N ASP A 100 13.14 -9.60 1.11
CA ASP A 100 12.01 -8.94 1.72
C ASP A 100 10.73 -9.40 1.00
N ASN A 101 9.81 -10.03 1.74
CA ASN A 101 8.54 -10.51 1.22
C ASN A 101 7.39 -9.82 1.94
N PHE A 102 6.37 -9.43 1.17
CA PHE A 102 5.15 -8.79 1.65
C PHE A 102 3.93 -9.44 1.03
N LEU A 103 2.87 -9.56 1.81
CA LEU A 103 1.54 -9.89 1.34
C LEU A 103 0.57 -8.86 1.92
N VAL A 104 -0.24 -8.28 1.05
CA VAL A 104 -1.31 -7.38 1.42
C VAL A 104 -2.62 -7.93 0.88
N ALA A 105 -3.60 -8.11 1.74
CA ALA A 105 -4.96 -8.47 1.36
C ALA A 105 -5.93 -7.50 2.02
N ALA A 106 -6.83 -6.93 1.23
CA ALA A 106 -7.84 -6.01 1.70
C ALA A 106 -9.20 -6.33 1.08
N TYR A 107 -10.25 -6.20 1.87
CA TYR A 107 -11.61 -6.35 1.37
C TYR A 107 -12.55 -5.40 2.10
N GLY A 108 -13.43 -4.75 1.35
CA GLY A 108 -14.37 -3.79 1.89
C GLY A 108 -15.74 -3.88 1.25
N LEU A 109 -16.75 -3.72 2.07
CA LEU A 109 -18.15 -3.65 1.68
C LEU A 109 -18.78 -2.37 2.20
N THR A 110 -19.68 -1.80 1.43
CA THR A 110 -20.60 -0.76 1.90
C THR A 110 -22.02 -1.19 1.59
N ASN A 111 -22.94 -0.87 2.50
CA ASN A 111 -24.35 -0.99 2.28
C ASN A 111 -24.98 0.40 2.38
N THR A 112 -25.72 0.80 1.35
CA THR A 112 -26.44 2.07 1.30
C THR A 112 -27.91 1.83 1.03
N THR A 113 -28.77 2.76 1.46
CA THR A 113 -30.21 2.66 1.25
C THR A 113 -30.58 2.60 -0.25
N SER A 114 -29.83 3.33 -1.11
CA SER A 114 -30.15 3.45 -2.54
C SER A 114 -29.67 2.25 -3.36
N LEU A 115 -28.47 1.72 -3.07
CA LEU A 115 -27.78 0.74 -3.94
C LEU A 115 -27.51 -0.61 -3.26
N GLY A 116 -27.95 -0.78 -1.99
CA GLY A 116 -27.71 -2.01 -1.23
C GLY A 116 -26.23 -2.27 -0.97
N THR A 117 -25.86 -3.56 -0.84
CA THR A 117 -24.49 -3.97 -0.54
C THR A 117 -23.63 -4.02 -1.80
N ARG A 118 -22.48 -3.35 -1.75
CA ARG A 118 -21.51 -3.30 -2.84
C ARG A 118 -20.08 -3.31 -2.33
N LYS A 119 -19.17 -3.77 -3.17
CA LYS A 119 -17.74 -3.79 -2.92
C LYS A 119 -17.16 -2.36 -2.97
N THR A 120 -16.38 -1.98 -1.97
CA THR A 120 -15.69 -0.69 -1.91
C THR A 120 -14.18 -0.83 -1.94
N ASN A 121 -13.68 -2.00 -1.56
CA ASN A 121 -12.26 -2.32 -1.56
C ASN A 121 -12.07 -3.80 -1.88
N ASP A 122 -11.06 -4.11 -2.68
CA ASP A 122 -10.71 -5.48 -3.01
C ASP A 122 -9.29 -5.50 -3.58
N ASN A 123 -8.38 -6.09 -2.83
CA ASN A 123 -6.98 -6.11 -3.20
C ASN A 123 -6.28 -7.34 -2.68
N PHE A 124 -5.45 -7.92 -3.54
CA PHE A 124 -4.46 -8.92 -3.20
C PHE A 124 -3.14 -8.57 -3.87
N ASP A 125 -2.08 -8.41 -3.08
CA ASP A 125 -0.77 -7.97 -3.55
C ASP A 125 0.31 -8.80 -2.85
N ILE A 126 1.20 -9.38 -3.64
CA ILE A 126 2.39 -10.08 -3.16
C ILE A 126 3.61 -9.41 -3.79
N THR A 127 4.50 -8.90 -2.96
CA THR A 127 5.80 -8.36 -3.37
C THR A 127 6.91 -9.21 -2.79
N SER A 128 7.86 -9.61 -3.61
CA SER A 128 9.07 -10.34 -3.21
C SER A 128 10.29 -9.63 -3.79
N ARG A 129 11.21 -9.20 -2.92
CA ARG A 129 12.40 -8.44 -3.30
C ARG A 129 13.65 -9.09 -2.74
N TYR A 130 14.47 -9.66 -3.61
CA TYR A 130 15.77 -10.18 -3.27
C TYR A 130 16.87 -9.16 -3.59
N GLY A 131 17.77 -8.91 -2.65
CA GLY A 131 18.87 -7.95 -2.79
C GLY A 131 20.21 -8.55 -2.41
N TYR A 132 21.23 -8.31 -3.24
CA TYR A 132 22.63 -8.60 -2.96
C TYR A 132 23.39 -7.31 -2.69
N ASP A 133 23.99 -7.19 -1.50
CA ASP A 133 24.72 -6.00 -1.08
C ASP A 133 26.05 -5.86 -1.85
N MET A 134 26.15 -4.83 -2.67
CA MET A 134 27.33 -4.45 -3.44
C MET A 134 28.25 -3.47 -2.69
N GLY A 135 27.88 -3.10 -1.47
CA GLY A 135 28.55 -2.08 -0.67
C GLY A 135 28.03 -0.67 -0.95
N LYS A 136 28.46 0.30 -0.12
CA LYS A 136 28.09 1.72 -0.23
C LYS A 136 26.57 1.97 -0.31
N LYS A 137 25.77 1.07 0.31
CA LYS A 137 24.27 1.16 0.33
C LYS A 137 23.59 0.87 -1.02
N PHE A 138 24.29 0.27 -1.96
CA PHE A 138 23.76 -0.21 -3.22
C PHE A 138 23.53 -1.72 -3.16
N TYR A 139 22.40 -2.14 -3.72
CA TYR A 139 22.01 -3.55 -3.79
C TYR A 139 21.64 -3.90 -5.23
N LEU A 140 22.23 -4.98 -5.76
CA LEU A 140 21.69 -5.62 -6.95
C LEU A 140 20.38 -6.31 -6.53
N THR A 141 19.27 -5.97 -7.20
CA THR A 141 17.94 -6.33 -6.70
C THR A 141 17.10 -6.96 -7.80
N ALA A 142 16.55 -8.13 -7.52
CA ALA A 142 15.45 -8.74 -8.26
C ALA A 142 14.14 -8.49 -7.51
N LEU A 143 13.12 -8.02 -8.24
CA LEU A 143 11.80 -7.70 -7.71
C LEU A 143 10.74 -8.48 -8.47
N PHE A 144 9.89 -9.21 -7.76
CA PHE A 144 8.64 -9.77 -8.24
C PHE A 144 7.47 -9.08 -7.52
N ASP A 145 6.45 -8.68 -8.27
CA ASP A 145 5.23 -8.08 -7.74
C ASP A 145 4.03 -8.68 -8.49
N PHE A 146 3.04 -9.15 -7.74
CA PHE A 146 1.81 -9.70 -8.32
C PHE A 146 0.62 -9.09 -7.61
N ARG A 147 -0.30 -8.52 -8.38
CA ARG A 147 -1.50 -7.83 -7.88
C ARG A 147 -2.72 -8.29 -8.59
N THR A 148 -3.79 -8.50 -7.83
CA THR A 148 -5.13 -8.79 -8.36
C THR A 148 -6.20 -8.43 -7.32
N GLN A 149 -7.41 -8.87 -7.56
CA GLN A 149 -8.57 -8.75 -6.67
C GLN A 149 -9.29 -10.09 -6.54
N PHE A 150 -10.19 -10.22 -5.56
CA PHE A 150 -10.85 -11.48 -5.21
C PHE A 150 -12.23 -11.62 -5.86
N ALA A 151 -12.96 -10.52 -6.03
CA ALA A 151 -14.39 -10.56 -6.30
C ALA A 151 -14.80 -9.60 -7.41
N PRO A 152 -15.93 -9.86 -8.11
CA PRO A 152 -16.47 -8.96 -9.10
C PRO A 152 -16.71 -7.54 -8.56
N GLY A 153 -16.35 -6.53 -9.34
CA GLY A 153 -16.64 -5.13 -9.09
C GLY A 153 -17.62 -4.60 -10.13
N TYR A 154 -18.50 -3.71 -9.68
CA TYR A 154 -19.55 -3.16 -10.55
C TYR A 154 -19.58 -1.64 -10.44
N ASN A 155 -19.85 -0.99 -11.56
CA ASN A 155 -20.35 0.37 -11.61
C ASN A 155 -21.88 0.35 -11.66
N TYR A 156 -22.49 1.38 -11.06
CA TYR A 156 -23.95 1.52 -10.95
C TYR A 156 -24.38 2.81 -11.64
N PRO A 157 -24.57 2.82 -12.97
CA PRO A 157 -25.01 4.01 -13.70
C PRO A 157 -26.39 4.50 -13.24
N THR A 158 -27.26 3.55 -12.84
CA THR A 158 -28.57 3.80 -12.23
C THR A 158 -28.75 2.88 -11.03
N THR A 159 -29.81 3.07 -10.24
CA THR A 159 -30.17 2.19 -9.12
C THR A 159 -30.44 0.74 -9.55
N ASP A 160 -30.93 0.54 -10.76
CA ASP A 160 -31.38 -0.76 -11.28
C ASP A 160 -30.40 -1.43 -12.25
N THR A 161 -29.36 -0.70 -12.67
CA THR A 161 -28.34 -1.21 -13.62
C THR A 161 -26.98 -1.31 -12.96
N ARG A 162 -26.35 -2.47 -13.15
CA ARG A 162 -24.95 -2.67 -12.77
C ARG A 162 -24.12 -3.12 -13.97
N VAL A 163 -22.97 -2.54 -14.15
CA VAL A 163 -22.02 -2.88 -15.21
C VAL A 163 -20.77 -3.47 -14.56
N LEU A 164 -20.36 -4.67 -14.99
CA LEU A 164 -19.14 -5.30 -14.52
C LEU A 164 -17.92 -4.44 -14.90
N THR A 165 -17.09 -4.12 -13.94
CA THR A 165 -15.88 -3.30 -14.14
C THR A 165 -14.61 -4.03 -13.79
N SER A 166 -14.69 -5.10 -12.99
CA SER A 166 -13.54 -5.90 -12.58
C SER A 166 -13.97 -7.28 -12.08
N ASP A 167 -13.04 -8.24 -12.07
CA ASP A 167 -13.28 -9.60 -11.59
C ASP A 167 -11.98 -10.20 -11.06
N LEU A 168 -12.01 -11.44 -10.55
CA LEU A 168 -10.80 -12.20 -10.20
C LEU A 168 -9.87 -12.29 -11.42
N LEU A 169 -8.60 -11.91 -11.25
CA LEU A 169 -7.61 -11.81 -12.33
C LEU A 169 -8.05 -10.91 -13.52
N ALA A 170 -8.95 -9.99 -13.29
CA ALA A 170 -9.40 -9.02 -14.28
C ALA A 170 -9.61 -7.63 -13.63
N PRO A 171 -8.50 -6.83 -13.43
CA PRO A 171 -7.14 -7.10 -13.88
C PRO A 171 -6.29 -7.90 -12.87
N ALA A 172 -5.25 -8.57 -13.40
CA ALA A 172 -4.08 -8.94 -12.63
C ALA A 172 -2.82 -8.36 -13.29
N TYR A 173 -1.83 -8.03 -12.47
CA TYR A 173 -0.53 -7.52 -12.92
C TYR A 173 0.56 -8.40 -12.32
N ALA A 174 1.41 -8.95 -13.18
CA ALA A 174 2.63 -9.63 -12.78
C ALA A 174 3.83 -8.83 -13.29
N LEU A 175 4.76 -8.47 -12.41
CA LEU A 175 5.93 -7.67 -12.74
C LEU A 175 7.19 -8.37 -12.22
N LEU A 176 8.18 -8.49 -13.10
CA LEU A 176 9.50 -9.01 -12.78
C LEU A 176 10.56 -7.99 -13.22
N SER A 177 11.38 -7.54 -12.29
CA SER A 177 12.39 -6.51 -12.53
C SER A 177 13.76 -6.93 -12.02
N LEU A 178 14.80 -6.55 -12.74
CA LEU A 178 16.20 -6.67 -12.32
C LEU A 178 16.86 -5.30 -12.40
N GLY A 179 17.39 -4.82 -11.27
CA GLY A 179 17.94 -3.46 -11.21
C GLY A 179 18.79 -3.20 -9.98
N VAL A 180 19.04 -1.93 -9.72
CA VAL A 180 19.84 -1.46 -8.60
C VAL A 180 18.96 -0.70 -7.62
N ASN A 181 19.06 -1.06 -6.36
CA ASN A 181 18.37 -0.36 -5.27
C ASN A 181 19.41 0.40 -4.42
N TYR A 182 19.25 1.71 -4.34
CA TYR A 182 20.02 2.56 -3.43
C TYR A 182 19.20 2.78 -2.15
N LYS A 183 19.74 2.34 -1.01
CA LYS A 183 19.08 2.39 0.30
C LYS A 183 20.03 3.02 1.33
N PRO A 184 20.12 4.36 1.37
CA PRO A 184 21.04 5.07 2.28
C PRO A 184 20.69 4.85 3.76
N ASN A 185 19.42 4.64 4.08
CA ASN A 185 18.90 4.38 5.42
C ASN A 185 17.60 3.55 5.34
N ASN A 186 16.98 3.28 6.47
CA ASN A 186 15.74 2.50 6.53
C ASN A 186 14.49 3.28 6.09
N ASN A 187 14.58 4.59 5.92
CA ASN A 187 13.48 5.50 5.67
C ASN A 187 13.35 5.89 4.19
N PHE A 188 14.39 5.65 3.40
CA PHE A 188 14.44 6.06 2.01
C PHE A 188 15.10 4.99 1.15
N SER A 189 14.50 4.69 -0.01
CA SER A 189 15.11 3.86 -1.03
C SER A 189 14.69 4.29 -2.43
N VAL A 190 15.59 4.12 -3.40
CA VAL A 190 15.35 4.31 -4.83
C VAL A 190 15.78 3.05 -5.55
N PHE A 191 14.83 2.38 -6.18
CA PHE A 191 15.07 1.24 -7.06
C PHE A 191 14.93 1.68 -8.51
N VAL A 192 15.90 1.35 -9.35
CA VAL A 192 15.88 1.61 -10.78
C VAL A 192 16.21 0.32 -11.52
N SER A 193 15.34 -0.06 -12.43
CA SER A 193 15.47 -1.25 -13.26
C SER A 193 15.33 -0.88 -14.74
N PRO A 194 16.37 -1.07 -15.56
CA PRO A 194 16.25 -0.97 -17.01
C PRO A 194 15.62 -2.22 -17.65
N ILE A 195 15.50 -3.30 -16.88
CA ILE A 195 15.00 -4.61 -17.36
C ILE A 195 13.81 -5.00 -16.49
N THR A 196 12.61 -4.68 -16.98
CA THR A 196 11.34 -5.01 -16.32
C THR A 196 10.38 -5.60 -17.32
N ALA A 197 9.92 -6.82 -17.05
CA ALA A 197 8.78 -7.45 -17.72
C ALA A 197 7.53 -7.23 -16.89
N ARG A 198 6.44 -6.80 -17.51
CA ARG A 198 5.11 -6.65 -16.90
C ARG A 198 4.08 -7.35 -17.77
N GLU A 199 3.29 -8.23 -17.16
CA GLU A 199 2.14 -8.86 -17.78
C GLU A 199 0.86 -8.32 -17.15
N LEU A 200 -0.01 -7.77 -17.94
CA LEU A 200 -1.37 -7.43 -17.58
C LEU A 200 -2.29 -8.57 -18.03
N ILE A 201 -3.10 -9.09 -17.13
CA ILE A 201 -4.03 -10.19 -17.35
C ILE A 201 -5.46 -9.69 -17.12
N VAL A 202 -6.37 -10.03 -18.04
CA VAL A 202 -7.82 -9.75 -17.95
C VAL A 202 -8.57 -11.07 -18.18
N HIS A 203 -8.64 -11.89 -17.15
CA HIS A 203 -9.25 -13.23 -17.22
C HIS A 203 -10.78 -13.17 -17.04
N ASN A 204 -11.42 -12.38 -17.89
CA ASN A 204 -12.88 -12.27 -17.99
C ASN A 204 -13.25 -11.87 -19.43
N ASP A 205 -13.99 -12.70 -20.13
CA ASP A 205 -14.29 -12.52 -21.55
C ASP A 205 -15.05 -11.23 -21.86
N SER A 206 -15.98 -10.83 -21.00
CA SER A 206 -16.74 -9.59 -21.17
C SER A 206 -15.87 -8.35 -21.06
N LEU A 207 -14.95 -8.33 -20.11
CA LEU A 207 -14.00 -7.23 -19.90
C LEU A 207 -12.93 -7.24 -21.02
N ALA A 208 -12.45 -8.41 -21.41
CA ALA A 208 -11.50 -8.57 -22.50
C ALA A 208 -12.08 -8.10 -23.83
N ALA A 209 -13.33 -8.48 -24.15
CA ALA A 209 -14.02 -8.02 -25.36
C ALA A 209 -14.17 -6.49 -25.44
N GLN A 210 -14.29 -5.82 -24.29
CA GLN A 210 -14.37 -4.35 -24.19
C GLN A 210 -12.98 -3.66 -24.24
N GLY A 211 -11.88 -4.42 -24.26
CA GLY A 211 -10.52 -3.86 -24.16
C GLY A 211 -10.26 -3.19 -22.79
N ALA A 212 -10.87 -3.74 -21.73
CA ALA A 212 -10.72 -3.19 -20.38
C ALA A 212 -9.24 -3.18 -19.96
N PHE A 213 -8.88 -2.21 -19.10
CA PHE A 213 -7.51 -2.01 -18.57
C PHE A 213 -6.44 -1.81 -19.64
N GLY A 214 -6.85 -1.56 -20.91
CA GLY A 214 -5.94 -1.28 -22.01
C GLY A 214 -5.36 -2.52 -22.69
N VAL A 215 -5.94 -3.72 -22.53
CA VAL A 215 -5.71 -4.84 -23.45
C VAL A 215 -6.38 -4.54 -24.79
N ASP A 216 -5.90 -5.14 -25.86
CA ASP A 216 -6.60 -5.09 -27.15
C ASP A 216 -7.94 -5.82 -27.02
N SER A 217 -8.97 -5.32 -27.70
CA SER A 217 -10.32 -5.92 -27.68
C SER A 217 -10.25 -7.41 -28.06
N GLY A 218 -10.78 -8.25 -27.18
CA GLY A 218 -10.75 -9.70 -27.31
C GLY A 218 -9.44 -10.38 -26.90
N LYS A 219 -8.44 -9.63 -26.44
CA LYS A 219 -7.24 -10.21 -25.84
C LYS A 219 -7.41 -10.28 -24.32
N THR A 220 -6.90 -11.36 -23.72
CA THR A 220 -6.95 -11.61 -22.27
C THR A 220 -5.68 -11.20 -21.56
N SER A 221 -4.64 -10.80 -22.29
CA SER A 221 -3.42 -10.28 -21.67
C SER A 221 -2.68 -9.29 -22.57
N ARG A 222 -1.76 -8.55 -21.96
CA ARG A 222 -0.83 -7.65 -22.62
C ARG A 222 0.53 -7.72 -21.95
N PHE A 223 1.55 -8.09 -22.73
CA PHE A 223 2.94 -8.08 -22.29
C PHE A 223 3.57 -6.71 -22.56
N GLU A 224 4.34 -6.24 -21.60
CA GLU A 224 5.10 -4.99 -21.65
C GLU A 224 6.53 -5.25 -21.18
N PHE A 225 7.48 -4.56 -21.77
CA PHE A 225 8.89 -4.65 -21.40
C PHE A 225 9.50 -3.26 -21.37
N GLY A 226 10.15 -2.88 -20.25
CA GLY A 226 10.59 -1.51 -20.14
C GLY A 226 11.46 -1.18 -18.94
N ALA A 227 11.58 0.13 -18.67
CA ALA A 227 12.21 0.65 -17.48
C ALA A 227 11.18 0.83 -16.36
N TYR A 228 11.64 0.56 -15.13
CA TYR A 228 10.85 0.78 -13.92
C TYR A 228 11.69 1.50 -12.87
N ALA A 229 11.09 2.47 -12.20
CA ALA A 229 11.68 3.11 -11.03
C ALA A 229 10.69 3.15 -9.88
N SER A 230 11.17 2.91 -8.66
CA SER A 230 10.36 2.99 -7.45
C SER A 230 11.10 3.78 -6.38
N ILE A 231 10.47 4.84 -5.89
CA ILE A 231 10.97 5.67 -4.80
C ILE A 231 10.10 5.43 -3.59
N ASN A 232 10.71 5.06 -2.47
CA ASN A 232 10.00 4.81 -1.23
C ASN A 232 10.55 5.73 -0.13
N PHE A 233 9.65 6.34 0.62
CA PHE A 233 9.96 7.20 1.75
C PHE A 233 9.04 6.91 2.92
N SER A 234 9.62 6.83 4.13
CA SER A 234 8.84 6.68 5.37
C SER A 234 9.42 7.52 6.48
N THR A 235 8.58 8.10 7.32
CA THR A 235 9.04 8.87 8.48
C THR A 235 8.00 8.88 9.59
N ASN A 236 8.47 9.03 10.82
CA ASN A 236 7.62 9.35 11.96
C ASN A 236 7.54 10.88 12.09
N LEU A 237 6.36 11.43 11.83
CA LEU A 237 6.09 12.87 11.99
C LEU A 237 5.98 13.26 13.47
N SER A 238 5.55 12.30 14.30
CA SER A 238 5.48 12.44 15.77
C SER A 238 5.54 11.06 16.44
N LYS A 239 5.41 11.00 17.77
CA LYS A 239 5.29 9.73 18.52
C LYS A 239 4.03 8.94 18.14
N THR A 240 3.03 9.60 17.61
CA THR A 240 1.73 9.00 17.25
C THR A 240 1.40 9.06 15.77
N ALA A 241 2.13 9.83 14.96
CA ALA A 241 1.88 10.00 13.54
C ALA A 241 3.04 9.49 12.70
N SER A 242 2.76 8.68 11.69
CA SER A 242 3.72 8.19 10.71
C SER A 242 3.22 8.44 9.29
N TYR A 243 4.15 8.72 8.40
CA TYR A 243 3.89 8.94 6.97
C TYR A 243 4.71 7.98 6.13
N VAL A 244 4.09 7.51 5.05
CA VAL A 244 4.71 6.66 4.04
C VAL A 244 4.31 7.14 2.68
N GLY A 245 5.29 7.30 1.80
CA GLY A 245 5.09 7.65 0.41
C GLY A 245 5.82 6.67 -0.51
N ARG A 246 5.20 6.34 -1.63
CA ARG A 246 5.80 5.58 -2.72
C ARG A 246 5.44 6.21 -4.05
N VAL A 247 6.41 6.29 -4.95
CA VAL A 247 6.21 6.68 -6.35
C VAL A 247 6.77 5.57 -7.22
N ASP A 248 5.98 5.06 -8.13
CA ASP A 248 6.37 4.09 -9.15
C ASP A 248 6.23 4.72 -10.54
N LEU A 249 7.23 4.55 -11.36
CA LEU A 249 7.30 5.00 -12.75
C LEU A 249 7.58 3.80 -13.65
N PHE A 250 6.86 3.67 -14.75
CA PHE A 250 7.11 2.65 -15.75
C PHE A 250 7.05 3.22 -17.15
N SER A 251 8.06 2.92 -17.96
CA SER A 251 8.15 3.28 -19.38
C SER A 251 8.21 2.00 -20.20
N ASP A 252 7.22 1.80 -21.07
CA ASP A 252 7.13 0.64 -21.95
C ASP A 252 7.98 0.85 -23.21
N TYR A 253 9.06 0.11 -23.38
CA TYR A 253 9.93 0.18 -24.56
C TYR A 253 9.27 -0.30 -25.84
N LEU A 254 8.25 -1.15 -25.72
CA LEU A 254 7.57 -1.75 -26.86
C LEU A 254 6.47 -0.83 -27.42
N ASN A 255 5.98 0.13 -26.60
CA ASN A 255 4.89 1.00 -27.03
C ASN A 255 4.99 2.38 -26.38
N LYS A 256 5.37 3.38 -27.18
CA LYS A 256 5.46 4.80 -26.79
C LYS A 256 6.27 5.01 -25.49
N PRO A 257 7.58 4.74 -25.49
CA PRO A 257 8.41 4.81 -24.28
C PRO A 257 8.45 6.20 -23.62
N GLN A 258 8.09 7.25 -24.35
CA GLN A 258 7.94 8.61 -23.80
C GLN A 258 6.71 8.77 -22.88
N ASN A 259 5.73 7.87 -22.97
CA ASN A 259 4.54 7.88 -22.13
C ASN A 259 4.85 7.08 -20.85
N ILE A 260 5.11 7.82 -19.77
CA ILE A 260 5.46 7.23 -18.48
C ILE A 260 4.18 6.99 -17.68
N ALA A 261 3.91 5.73 -17.36
CA ALA A 261 2.89 5.40 -16.37
C ALA A 261 3.38 5.82 -14.99
N PHE A 262 2.56 6.58 -14.28
CA PHE A 262 2.83 7.14 -12.97
C PHE A 262 1.89 6.54 -11.93
N TYR A 263 2.46 6.20 -10.80
CA TYR A 263 1.73 5.67 -9.67
C TYR A 263 2.29 6.25 -8.38
N MET A 264 1.45 6.84 -7.55
CA MET A 264 1.89 7.41 -6.28
C MET A 264 0.90 7.04 -5.19
N THR A 265 1.43 6.62 -4.05
CA THR A 265 0.64 6.38 -2.84
C THR A 265 1.21 7.16 -1.67
N ASN A 266 0.32 7.72 -0.87
CA ASN A 266 0.65 8.43 0.36
C ASN A 266 -0.23 7.90 1.47
N VAL A 267 0.38 7.53 2.58
CA VAL A 267 -0.32 7.02 3.75
C VAL A 267 0.10 7.81 4.97
N LEU A 268 -0.87 8.46 5.59
CA LEU A 268 -0.73 9.06 6.90
C LEU A 268 -1.47 8.18 7.91
N ASN A 269 -0.76 7.69 8.91
CA ASN A 269 -1.33 6.93 10.00
C ASN A 269 -1.19 7.72 11.30
N VAL A 270 -2.28 7.90 12.03
CA VAL A 270 -2.30 8.57 13.33
C VAL A 270 -2.85 7.61 14.38
N LYS A 271 -2.02 7.22 15.33
CA LYS A 271 -2.39 6.40 16.47
C LYS A 271 -3.12 7.27 17.50
N VAL A 272 -4.40 6.98 17.71
CA VAL A 272 -5.26 7.68 18.69
C VAL A 272 -5.13 7.03 20.06
N THR A 273 -5.18 5.69 20.12
CA THR A 273 -4.94 4.89 21.34
C THR A 273 -4.04 3.69 21.00
N SER A 274 -3.85 2.77 21.93
CA SER A 274 -3.11 1.52 21.66
C SER A 274 -3.78 0.63 20.62
N LEU A 275 -5.10 0.71 20.46
CA LEU A 275 -5.91 -0.11 19.57
C LEU A 275 -6.58 0.68 18.44
N VAL A 276 -6.82 1.99 18.65
CA VAL A 276 -7.52 2.84 17.69
C VAL A 276 -6.52 3.68 16.90
N SER A 277 -6.63 3.66 15.59
CA SER A 277 -5.86 4.50 14.67
C SER A 277 -6.76 5.13 13.61
N MET A 278 -6.34 6.30 13.14
CA MET A 278 -6.89 6.97 11.96
C MET A 278 -5.89 6.83 10.82
N ASN A 279 -6.38 6.50 9.63
CA ASN A 279 -5.59 6.36 8.43
C ASN A 279 -6.15 7.27 7.34
N LEU A 280 -5.27 7.97 6.64
CA LEU A 280 -5.57 8.68 5.41
C LEU A 280 -4.68 8.11 4.31
N ASN A 281 -5.30 7.59 3.26
CA ASN A 281 -4.62 7.07 2.08
C ASN A 281 -4.98 7.93 0.89
N VAL A 282 -3.98 8.42 0.15
CA VAL A 282 -4.17 9.14 -1.11
C VAL A 282 -3.37 8.43 -2.18
N THR A 283 -4.05 7.97 -3.22
CA THR A 283 -3.44 7.31 -4.36
C THR A 283 -3.70 8.11 -5.64
N LEU A 284 -2.66 8.27 -6.44
CA LEU A 284 -2.69 8.94 -7.73
C LEU A 284 -2.20 7.95 -8.79
N ILE A 285 -2.94 7.82 -9.89
CA ILE A 285 -2.58 6.97 -11.02
C ILE A 285 -2.72 7.73 -12.31
N TYR A 286 -1.74 7.59 -13.18
CA TYR A 286 -1.82 7.98 -14.57
C TYR A 286 -1.21 6.88 -15.45
N ASP A 287 -1.96 6.41 -16.42
CA ASP A 287 -1.48 5.57 -17.51
C ASP A 287 -2.26 5.99 -18.76
N ASP A 288 -1.58 6.37 -19.82
CA ASP A 288 -2.19 6.87 -21.06
C ASP A 288 -3.05 5.82 -21.79
N ARG A 289 -2.91 4.56 -21.42
CA ARG A 289 -3.69 3.43 -21.97
C ARG A 289 -4.99 3.17 -21.21
N ILE A 290 -5.11 3.76 -20.00
CA ILE A 290 -6.32 3.61 -19.18
C ILE A 290 -7.22 4.82 -19.39
N LYS A 291 -8.36 4.58 -20.04
CA LYS A 291 -9.37 5.62 -20.29
C LYS A 291 -10.13 5.91 -18.98
N SER A 292 -10.33 7.19 -18.71
CA SER A 292 -11.23 7.63 -17.64
C SER A 292 -12.69 7.34 -18.01
N VAL A 293 -13.55 7.27 -17.00
CA VAL A 293 -15.01 7.20 -17.20
C VAL A 293 -15.58 8.58 -16.86
N LYS A 294 -16.32 9.18 -17.79
CA LYS A 294 -17.00 10.44 -17.59
C LYS A 294 -18.23 10.28 -16.70
N ALA A 295 -18.77 11.39 -16.21
CA ALA A 295 -19.95 11.39 -15.33
C ALA A 295 -21.21 10.76 -15.99
N ASP A 296 -21.30 10.81 -17.32
CA ASP A 296 -22.37 10.19 -18.12
C ASP A 296 -22.14 8.69 -18.40
N GLY A 297 -21.07 8.10 -17.87
CA GLY A 297 -20.68 6.71 -18.08
C GLY A 297 -19.91 6.46 -19.38
N SER A 298 -19.72 7.45 -20.24
CA SER A 298 -18.96 7.30 -21.49
C SER A 298 -17.45 7.26 -21.23
N ALA A 299 -16.69 6.62 -22.13
CA ALA A 299 -15.23 6.60 -22.06
C ALA A 299 -14.67 8.01 -22.32
N GLY A 300 -13.81 8.46 -21.43
CA GLY A 300 -12.99 9.66 -21.57
C GLY A 300 -11.63 9.37 -22.20
N GLY A 301 -10.77 10.39 -22.23
CA GLY A 301 -9.33 10.24 -22.52
C GLY A 301 -8.56 9.77 -21.28
N PRO A 302 -7.23 9.55 -21.44
CA PRO A 302 -6.36 9.33 -20.28
C PRO A 302 -6.45 10.51 -19.31
N ALA A 303 -6.58 10.23 -18.03
CA ALA A 303 -6.66 11.25 -17.00
C ALA A 303 -6.00 10.77 -15.71
N MET A 304 -5.50 11.71 -14.89
CA MET A 304 -5.06 11.42 -13.54
C MET A 304 -6.23 10.92 -12.72
N GLN A 305 -6.10 9.73 -12.17
CA GLN A 305 -7.07 9.13 -11.26
C GLN A 305 -6.61 9.40 -9.83
N ILE A 306 -7.53 9.85 -8.98
CA ILE A 306 -7.26 10.19 -7.58
C ILE A 306 -8.24 9.40 -6.73
N GLN A 307 -7.69 8.67 -5.74
CA GLN A 307 -8.48 8.03 -4.71
C GLN A 307 -8.03 8.52 -3.35
N GLU A 308 -8.97 8.94 -2.54
CA GLU A 308 -8.77 9.28 -1.14
C GLU A 308 -9.62 8.35 -0.27
N VAL A 309 -8.99 7.74 0.73
CA VAL A 309 -9.68 6.90 1.72
C VAL A 309 -9.23 7.32 3.11
N MET A 310 -10.17 7.79 3.91
CA MET A 310 -9.94 8.09 5.31
C MET A 310 -10.83 7.20 6.18
N GLY A 311 -10.27 6.68 7.26
CA GLY A 311 -11.02 5.83 8.18
C GLY A 311 -10.44 5.81 9.59
N ILE A 312 -11.30 5.52 10.55
CA ILE A 312 -10.93 5.25 11.94
C ILE A 312 -11.27 3.80 12.23
N GLY A 313 -10.34 3.05 12.81
CA GLY A 313 -10.54 1.63 13.01
C GLY A 313 -9.65 1.04 14.08
N LEU A 314 -9.89 -0.25 14.35
CA LEU A 314 -9.05 -1.06 15.22
C LEU A 314 -7.86 -1.58 14.42
N ALA A 315 -6.66 -1.53 14.99
CA ALA A 315 -5.45 -2.06 14.39
C ALA A 315 -4.68 -2.92 15.40
N TYR A 316 -4.35 -4.14 15.00
CA TYR A 316 -3.56 -5.07 15.80
C TYR A 316 -2.27 -5.43 15.07
N LYS A 317 -1.12 -5.08 15.67
CA LYS A 317 0.21 -5.42 15.17
C LYS A 317 0.71 -6.67 15.88
N PHE A 318 1.22 -7.62 15.14
CA PHE A 318 1.86 -8.81 15.67
C PHE A 318 3.22 -9.01 15.01
N ALA A 319 4.19 -9.44 15.82
CA ALA A 319 5.53 -9.77 15.36
C ALA A 319 6.07 -10.90 16.22
N LYS A 320 6.89 -11.77 15.63
CA LYS A 320 7.62 -12.79 16.39
C LYS A 320 8.60 -12.08 17.33
N LYS A 321 8.35 -12.15 18.64
CA LYS A 321 9.26 -11.57 19.63
C LYS A 321 10.59 -12.34 19.60
N VAL A 322 11.68 -11.63 19.40
CA VAL A 322 13.02 -12.19 19.62
C VAL A 322 13.21 -12.35 21.11
N ARG A 323 13.46 -13.57 21.56
CA ARG A 323 13.98 -13.75 22.93
C ARG A 323 15.37 -13.10 22.97
N LYS A 324 15.55 -12.07 23.78
CA LYS A 324 16.89 -11.56 24.09
C LYS A 324 17.72 -12.74 24.58
N PRO A 325 18.97 -12.91 24.14
CA PRO A 325 19.85 -13.91 24.75
C PRO A 325 19.85 -13.69 26.25
N ILE A 326 19.67 -14.74 27.02
CA ILE A 326 19.80 -14.70 28.47
C ILE A 326 21.24 -14.24 28.71
N PRO A 327 21.49 -13.12 29.44
CA PRO A 327 22.85 -12.73 29.75
C PRO A 327 23.56 -13.90 30.42
N PRO A 328 24.84 -14.16 30.11
CA PRO A 328 25.58 -15.22 30.76
C PRO A 328 25.50 -15.04 32.27
N PRO A 329 25.41 -16.14 33.05
CA PRO A 329 25.40 -16.06 34.49
C PRO A 329 26.60 -15.23 34.95
N PRO A 330 26.44 -14.40 35.98
CA PRO A 330 27.56 -13.65 36.51
C PRO A 330 28.69 -14.63 36.87
N PRO A 331 29.97 -14.23 36.63
CA PRO A 331 31.09 -15.09 37.01
C PRO A 331 30.97 -15.45 38.50
N PRO A 332 31.33 -16.69 38.89
CA PRO A 332 31.26 -17.10 40.25
C PRO A 332 32.07 -16.08 41.12
N ALA A 333 31.47 -15.67 42.22
CA ALA A 333 32.11 -14.77 43.14
C ALA A 333 33.51 -15.34 43.48
N THR A 334 34.55 -14.56 43.21
CA THR A 334 35.91 -14.91 43.58
C THR A 334 35.93 -15.09 45.10
N ALA A 335 36.32 -16.30 45.53
CA ALA A 335 36.50 -16.59 46.95
C ALA A 335 37.42 -15.51 47.58
N PRO A 336 37.09 -15.03 48.77
CA PRO A 336 37.95 -14.07 49.42
C PRO A 336 39.36 -14.62 49.57
N SER A 337 40.35 -13.82 49.18
CA SER A 337 41.75 -14.22 49.34
C SER A 337 42.05 -14.51 50.82
N PRO A 338 42.78 -15.58 51.12
CA PRO A 338 43.17 -15.89 52.51
C PRO A 338 43.99 -14.68 53.07
N GLY A 339 43.55 -14.19 54.21
CA GLY A 339 44.22 -13.13 54.92
C GLY A 339 45.67 -13.50 55.28
N PRO A 340 46.55 -12.51 55.49
CA PRO A 340 47.94 -12.75 55.80
C PRO A 340 48.07 -13.58 57.09
N SER A 341 48.88 -14.65 57.02
CA SER A 341 49.27 -15.48 58.21
C SER A 341 49.92 -14.63 59.27
N PRO A 342 49.61 -14.81 60.56
CA PRO A 342 50.31 -14.09 61.62
C PRO A 342 51.77 -14.51 61.63
N ALA A 343 52.69 -13.51 61.67
CA ALA A 343 54.10 -13.73 61.85
C ALA A 343 54.39 -14.30 63.26
N GLN A 344 55.17 -15.37 63.31
CA GLN A 344 55.78 -15.88 64.49
C GLN A 344 56.98 -15.02 64.90
#